data_75b5c09ae82498b998b77324dcc9be40
#
_entry.id   75b5c09ae82498b998b77324dcc9be40
#
_cell.length_a   1.000
_cell.length_b   1.000
_cell.length_c   1.000
_cell.angle_alpha   90.00
_cell.angle_beta   90.00
_cell.angle_gamma   90.00
#
_symmetry.space_group_name_H-M   'P 1'
#
loop_
_entity.id
_entity.type
_entity.pdbx_description
1 polymer ?
#
loop_
_entity_poly.entity_id
_entity_poly.type
_entity_poly.pdbx_seq_one_letter_code
_entity_poly.pdbx_strand_id
1 'polypeptide(L)' 'MNNELLHHLEQRINEAVEEMGSLRKRIAELEMQNYELSEETSEIQNTLTQTKEQQSNWESSLSQMLNRLNQMDDKQ' A
#
# COMPACT_ATOMS: atom_id res chain seq x y z
N MET A 1 42.62 38.76 3.06
CA MET A 1 41.88 39.41 3.85
C MET A 1 40.74 38.66 4.41
N ASN A 2 39.79 38.24 3.87
CA ASN A 2 38.76 37.45 4.49
C ASN A 2 38.81 36.00 4.08
N ASN A 3 39.98 35.43 4.24
CA ASN A 3 40.14 34.00 4.00
C ASN A 3 39.30 33.16 4.96
N GLU A 4 39.10 33.65 6.17
CA GLU A 4 38.24 32.96 7.14
C GLU A 4 36.78 32.97 6.70
N LEU A 5 36.30 34.07 6.18
CA LEU A 5 34.93 34.18 5.69
C LEU A 5 34.73 33.30 4.48
N LEU A 6 35.67 33.30 3.55
CA LEU A 6 35.63 32.43 2.39
C LEU A 6 35.61 30.95 2.79
N HIS A 7 36.48 30.63 3.72
CA HIS A 7 36.57 29.26 4.22
C HIS A 7 35.27 28.83 4.89
N HIS A 8 34.68 29.71 5.67
CA HIS A 8 33.43 29.50 6.33
C HIS A 8 32.28 29.28 5.31
N LEU A 9 32.26 30.09 4.26
CA LEU A 9 31.29 29.95 3.19
C LEU A 9 31.45 28.65 2.44
N GLU A 10 32.68 28.24 2.17
CA GLU A 10 32.94 26.95 1.53
C GLU A 10 32.42 25.79 2.36
N GLN A 11 32.62 25.84 3.67
CA GLN A 11 32.12 24.82 4.59
C GLN A 11 30.60 24.75 4.52
N ARG A 12 29.93 25.90 4.53
CA ARG A 12 28.47 25.94 4.49
C ARG A 12 27.95 25.41 3.18
N ILE A 13 28.62 25.71 2.08
CA ILE A 13 28.25 25.21 0.77
C ILE A 13 28.40 23.68 0.73
N ASN A 14 29.51 23.19 1.26
CA ASN A 14 29.75 21.74 1.28
C ASN A 14 28.73 21.01 2.13
N GLU A 15 28.39 21.57 3.28
CA GLU A 15 27.35 21.01 4.15
C GLU A 15 25.99 20.98 3.46
N ALA A 16 25.66 22.07 2.76
CA ALA A 16 24.39 22.17 2.02
C ALA A 16 24.34 21.13 0.91
N VAL A 17 25.43 20.96 0.18
CA VAL A 17 25.50 19.95 -0.90
C VAL A 17 25.34 18.55 -0.35
N GLU A 18 25.99 18.25 0.76
CA GLU A 18 25.84 16.95 1.42
C GLU A 18 24.42 16.72 1.88
N GLU A 19 23.80 17.72 2.49
CA GLU A 19 22.43 17.65 2.94
C GLU A 19 21.46 17.42 1.78
N MET A 20 21.67 18.13 0.67
CA MET A 20 20.87 17.95 -0.53
C MET A 20 21.01 16.52 -1.07
N GLY A 21 22.23 15.99 -1.07
CA GLY A 21 22.46 14.61 -1.50
C GLY A 21 21.75 13.61 -0.62
N SER A 22 21.80 13.84 0.68
CA SER A 22 21.10 12.99 1.65
C SER A 22 19.59 13.04 1.46
N LEU A 23 19.04 14.24 1.24
CA LEU A 23 17.62 14.43 1.01
C LEU A 23 17.16 13.75 -0.29
N ARG A 24 17.95 13.85 -1.33
CA ARG A 24 17.65 13.19 -2.61
C ARG A 24 17.59 11.67 -2.44
N LYS A 25 18.53 11.14 -1.68
CA LYS A 25 18.55 9.72 -1.37
C LYS A 25 17.31 9.31 -0.60
N ARG A 26 16.92 10.12 0.38
CA ARG A 26 15.72 9.86 1.17
C ARG A 26 14.45 9.92 0.32
N ILE A 27 14.39 10.87 -0.60
CA ILE A 27 13.26 10.98 -1.53
C ILE A 27 13.15 9.71 -2.38
N ALA A 28 14.26 9.22 -2.92
CA ALA A 28 14.26 8.00 -3.70
C ALA A 28 13.78 6.79 -2.89
N GLU A 29 14.21 6.69 -1.64
CA GLU A 29 13.78 5.62 -0.75
C GLU A 29 12.27 5.70 -0.47
N LEU A 30 11.76 6.91 -0.23
CA LEU A 30 10.35 7.11 0.03
C LEU A 30 9.49 6.82 -1.19
N GLU A 31 9.96 7.19 -2.38
CA GLU A 31 9.26 6.87 -3.62
C GLU A 31 9.16 5.36 -3.82
N MET A 32 10.22 4.65 -3.51
CA MET A 32 10.25 3.20 -3.60
C MET A 32 9.28 2.56 -2.62
N GLN A 33 9.29 3.04 -1.38
CA GLN A 33 8.37 2.56 -0.35
C GLN A 33 6.92 2.84 -0.73
N ASN A 34 6.63 4.02 -1.29
CA ASN A 34 5.29 4.36 -1.76
C ASN A 34 4.82 3.42 -2.85
N TYR A 35 5.70 3.09 -3.77
CA TYR A 35 5.37 2.16 -4.84
C TYR A 35 5.04 0.78 -4.28
N GLU A 36 5.87 0.29 -3.36
CA GLU A 36 5.64 -1.01 -2.72
C GLU A 36 4.32 -1.04 -1.95
N LEU A 37 4.03 0.02 -1.20
CA LEU A 37 2.79 0.12 -0.45
C LEU A 37 1.57 0.17 -1.38
N SER A 38 1.70 0.86 -2.51
CA SER A 38 0.63 0.93 -3.50
C SER A 38 0.33 -0.44 -4.09
N GLU A 39 1.38 -1.23 -4.38
CA GLU A 39 1.21 -2.59 -4.87
C GLU A 39 0.56 -3.50 -3.83
N GLU A 40 1.02 -3.42 -2.59
CA GLU A 40 0.44 -4.21 -1.50
C GLU A 40 -1.03 -3.87 -1.30
N THR A 41 -1.36 -2.59 -1.34
CA THR A 41 -2.74 -2.14 -1.20
C THR A 41 -3.61 -2.69 -2.32
N SER A 42 -3.11 -2.67 -3.54
CA SER A 42 -3.82 -3.22 -4.70
C SER A 42 -4.06 -4.72 -4.55
N GLU A 43 -3.07 -5.47 -4.09
CA GLU A 43 -3.19 -6.90 -3.85
C GLU A 43 -4.22 -7.21 -2.76
N ILE A 44 -4.19 -6.44 -1.68
CA ILE A 44 -5.13 -6.62 -0.59
C ILE A 44 -6.55 -6.34 -1.06
N GLN A 45 -6.75 -5.30 -1.86
CA GLN A 45 -8.07 -4.98 -2.41
C GLN A 45 -8.58 -6.09 -3.32
N ASN A 46 -7.71 -6.64 -4.16
CA ASN A 46 -8.08 -7.76 -5.04
C ASN A 46 -8.46 -8.99 -4.24
N THR A 47 -7.68 -9.31 -3.22
CA THR A 47 -7.96 -10.46 -2.35
C THR A 47 -9.29 -10.27 -1.63
N LEU A 48 -9.54 -9.06 -1.14
CA LEU A 48 -10.79 -8.74 -0.46
C LEU A 48 -11.99 -8.91 -1.39
N THR A 49 -11.88 -8.43 -2.62
CA THR A 49 -12.94 -8.57 -3.62
C THR A 49 -13.22 -10.03 -3.92
N GLN A 50 -12.18 -10.83 -4.12
CA GLN A 50 -12.32 -12.26 -4.36
C GLN A 50 -12.97 -12.97 -3.19
N THR A 51 -12.57 -12.63 -1.99
CA THR A 51 -13.13 -13.23 -0.77
C THR A 51 -14.62 -12.91 -0.65
N LYS A 52 -15.01 -11.68 -0.94
CA LYS A 52 -16.41 -11.27 -0.90
C LYS A 52 -17.23 -12.00 -1.94
N GLU A 53 -16.70 -12.20 -3.13
CA GLU A 53 -17.38 -12.95 -4.18
C GLU A 53 -17.59 -14.40 -3.79
N GLN A 54 -16.56 -15.03 -3.24
CA GLN A 54 -16.64 -16.41 -2.77
C GLN A 54 -17.67 -16.54 -1.66
N GLN A 55 -17.68 -15.60 -0.72
CA GLN A 55 -18.63 -15.61 0.38
C GLN A 55 -20.05 -15.43 -0.13
N SER A 56 -20.27 -14.54 -1.06
CA SER A 56 -21.58 -14.31 -1.68
C SER A 56 -22.08 -15.55 -2.39
N ASN A 57 -21.20 -16.21 -3.15
CA ASN A 57 -21.54 -17.43 -3.86
C ASN A 57 -21.89 -18.56 -2.87
N TRP A 58 -21.15 -18.65 -1.80
CA TRP A 58 -21.40 -19.66 -0.78
C TRP A 58 -22.73 -19.45 -0.09
N GLU A 59 -23.04 -18.21 0.26
CA GLU A 59 -24.33 -17.85 0.87
C GLU A 59 -25.48 -18.16 -0.05
N SER A 60 -25.32 -17.87 -1.34
CA SER A 60 -26.32 -18.19 -2.34
C SER A 60 -26.58 -19.69 -2.45
N SER A 61 -25.49 -20.48 -2.43
CA SER A 61 -25.59 -21.94 -2.45
C SER A 61 -26.31 -22.47 -1.21
N LEU A 62 -26.00 -21.92 -0.05
CA LEU A 62 -26.65 -22.29 1.21
C LEU A 62 -28.14 -21.99 1.17
N SER A 63 -28.51 -20.79 0.67
CA SER A 63 -29.92 -20.41 0.51
C SER A 63 -30.69 -21.38 -0.38
N GLN A 64 -30.06 -21.78 -1.47
CA GLN A 64 -30.69 -22.75 -2.39
C GLN A 64 -30.90 -24.10 -1.73
N MET A 65 -29.93 -24.55 -0.97
CA MET A 65 -30.04 -25.81 -0.23
C MET A 65 -31.14 -25.76 0.82
N LEU A 66 -31.23 -24.64 1.54
CA LEU A 66 -32.28 -24.45 2.54
C LEU A 66 -33.66 -24.46 1.90
N ASN A 67 -33.81 -23.80 0.77
CA ASN A 67 -35.08 -23.79 0.04
C ASN A 67 -35.48 -25.19 -0.40
N ARG A 68 -34.52 -25.98 -0.86
CA ARG A 68 -34.78 -27.36 -1.25
C ARG A 68 -35.24 -28.21 -0.06
N LEU A 69 -34.58 -28.03 1.06
CA LEU A 69 -34.98 -28.76 2.28
C LEU A 69 -36.37 -28.37 2.75
N ASN A 70 -36.68 -27.07 2.71
CA ASN A 70 -38.00 -26.58 3.10
C ASN A 70 -39.10 -27.14 2.18
N GLN A 71 -38.81 -27.23 0.89
CA GLN A 71 -39.76 -27.78 -0.07
C GLN A 71 -40.01 -29.26 0.19
N MET A 72 -38.98 -30.01 0.56
CA MET A 72 -39.15 -31.41 0.88
C MET A 72 -39.98 -31.62 2.16
N ASP A 73 -39.76 -30.77 3.15
CA ASP A 73 -40.53 -30.85 4.40
C ASP A 73 -41.99 -30.49 4.18
N ASP A 74 -42.26 -29.53 3.33
CA ASP A 74 -43.65 -29.12 3.03
C ASP A 74 -44.45 -30.19 2.29
N LYS A 75 -43.78 -31.09 1.60
CA LYS A 75 -44.45 -32.16 0.85
C LYS A 75 -44.85 -33.34 1.69
N GLN A 76 -44.41 -33.33 2.95
CA GLN A 76 -44.84 -34.38 3.91
C GLN A 76 -46.13 -33.98 4.57
#